data_4664dea658d2c347269a4dcdc841b4f9
#
_entry.id   4664dea658d2c347269a4dcdc841b4f9
#
_cell.length_a   1.000
_cell.length_b   1.000
_cell.length_c   1.000
_cell.angle_alpha   90.00
_cell.angle_beta   90.00
_cell.angle_gamma   90.00
#
_symmetry.space_group_name_H-M   'P 1'
#
loop_
_entity.id
_entity.type
_entity.pdbx_description
1 polymer ?
#
loop_
_entity_poly.entity_id
_entity_poly.type
_entity_poly.pdbx_seq_one_letter_code
_entity_poly.pdbx_strand_id
1 'polypeptide(L)'
;MRRALAPLLLGVGASVAACGYFQGDVGPYRTPAYYEPAQAATGAGPVDQGRQLYLRDCAHCHGADGKGTERGPDLTVGTNGPALTDFVLRTGRMPVEEPPEQMRAREPVYAEGQIAAIVEYVKNEFQPPGPEIPHIDPGHGDLAEGQQVYAEHCAACHATTGIGGALLVHPRQGESKTRGIVIPDFEHSDALAVAEAVRTGPGSMPVFGPRAISDEQLNALVAYTEYLKDPVDEGGAPIGRVGPVVEGAVGWLVGLGVLMLFIRWVGTKAGEQP
;
A
#
# COMPACT_ATOMS: atom_id res chain seq x y z
N MET A 1 12.93 35.09 41.24
CA MET A 1 12.60 33.73 40.80
C MET A 1 11.93 33.75 39.39
N ARG A 2 12.61 34.23 38.32
CA ARG A 2 12.03 34.40 36.95
C ARG A 2 12.89 33.82 35.82
N ARG A 3 13.78 32.82 36.07
CA ARG A 3 14.74 32.36 35.03
C ARG A 3 14.75 30.85 34.74
N ALA A 4 13.76 30.06 35.22
CA ALA A 4 13.78 28.59 35.06
C ALA A 4 12.71 27.99 34.16
N LEU A 5 11.87 28.78 33.48
CA LEU A 5 10.76 28.26 32.63
C LEU A 5 11.04 28.26 31.12
N ALA A 6 12.09 28.92 30.68
CA ALA A 6 12.40 29.01 29.25
C ALA A 6 12.96 27.71 28.60
N PRO A 7 13.76 26.86 29.25
CA PRO A 7 14.30 25.66 28.61
C PRO A 7 13.28 24.50 28.49
N LEU A 8 12.20 24.51 29.28
CA LEU A 8 11.24 23.37 29.26
C LEU A 8 10.28 23.43 28.05
N LEU A 9 9.98 24.62 27.56
CA LEU A 9 9.10 24.78 26.40
C LEU A 9 9.81 24.49 25.05
N LEU A 10 11.11 24.67 24.99
CA LEU A 10 11.93 24.34 23.80
C LEU A 10 12.14 22.82 23.65
N GLY A 11 12.15 22.08 24.73
CA GLY A 11 12.31 20.62 24.70
C GLY A 11 11.07 19.88 24.19
N VAL A 12 9.88 20.39 24.43
CA VAL A 12 8.60 19.79 23.98
C VAL A 12 8.38 20.05 22.49
N GLY A 13 8.75 21.22 22.00
CA GLY A 13 8.64 21.56 20.58
C GLY A 13 9.54 20.71 19.66
N ALA A 14 10.74 20.33 20.15
CA ALA A 14 11.67 19.52 19.36
C ALA A 14 11.27 18.04 19.31
N SER A 15 10.55 17.53 20.31
CA SER A 15 10.11 16.12 20.35
C SER A 15 8.91 15.85 19.46
N VAL A 16 8.06 16.84 19.20
CA VAL A 16 6.89 16.69 18.30
C VAL A 16 7.32 16.76 16.82
N ALA A 17 8.39 17.49 16.52
CA ALA A 17 8.94 17.53 15.15
C ALA A 17 9.65 16.23 14.73
N ALA A 18 10.07 15.38 15.68
CA ALA A 18 10.76 14.13 15.37
C ALA A 18 9.82 12.97 15.01
N CYS A 19 8.53 13.03 15.34
CA CYS A 19 7.55 12.00 14.97
C CYS A 19 7.03 12.11 13.53
N GLY A 20 7.31 13.21 12.83
CA GLY A 20 6.89 13.42 11.44
C GLY A 20 7.86 12.88 10.37
N TYR A 21 8.99 12.28 10.75
CA TYR A 21 10.07 11.92 9.84
C TYR A 21 10.32 10.41 9.68
N PHE A 22 9.29 9.57 9.85
CA PHE A 22 9.34 8.16 9.41
C PHE A 22 8.50 7.89 8.16
N GLN A 23 8.28 8.90 7.33
CA GLN A 23 8.17 8.65 5.90
C GLN A 23 9.58 8.39 5.41
N GLY A 24 9.96 7.13 5.35
CA GLY A 24 11.21 6.75 4.71
C GLY A 24 11.16 7.26 3.30
N ASP A 25 11.95 8.28 3.04
CA ASP A 25 12.25 8.75 1.70
C ASP A 25 12.93 7.57 0.98
N VAL A 26 12.09 6.69 0.44
CA VAL A 26 12.52 5.72 -0.57
C VAL A 26 12.86 6.58 -1.76
N GLY A 27 14.13 6.98 -1.83
CA GLY A 27 14.65 7.81 -2.89
C GLY A 27 14.08 7.37 -4.24
N PRO A 28 13.86 8.28 -5.19
CA PRO A 28 13.18 7.93 -6.42
C PRO A 28 13.94 6.79 -7.06
N TYR A 29 13.33 5.61 -7.07
CA TYR A 29 13.77 4.54 -7.95
C TYR A 29 13.70 5.13 -9.35
N ARG A 30 14.87 5.45 -9.91
CA ARG A 30 14.93 5.95 -11.27
C ARG A 30 14.38 4.85 -12.18
N THR A 31 13.32 5.16 -12.90
CA THR A 31 12.95 4.40 -14.07
C THR A 31 14.22 4.29 -14.93
N PRO A 32 14.69 3.10 -15.29
CA PRO A 32 15.89 2.99 -16.11
C PRO A 32 15.75 3.85 -17.35
N ALA A 33 16.81 4.59 -17.71
CA ALA A 33 16.77 5.59 -18.79
C ALA A 33 16.43 5.02 -20.19
N TYR A 34 16.38 3.69 -20.33
CA TYR A 34 15.99 3.03 -21.58
C TYR A 34 14.47 2.75 -21.69
N TYR A 35 13.69 3.05 -20.64
CA TYR A 35 12.24 2.99 -20.72
C TYR A 35 11.67 4.29 -21.28
N GLU A 36 11.83 4.50 -22.58
CA GLU A 36 10.97 5.45 -23.27
C GLU A 36 9.59 4.80 -23.47
N PRO A 37 8.49 5.50 -23.14
CA PRO A 37 7.16 4.99 -23.41
C PRO A 37 7.04 4.65 -24.90
N ALA A 38 6.81 3.38 -25.23
CA ALA A 38 6.69 2.94 -26.60
C ALA A 38 5.52 3.70 -27.23
N GLN A 39 5.82 4.46 -28.29
CA GLN A 39 4.76 5.00 -29.15
C GLN A 39 4.01 3.80 -29.72
N ALA A 40 2.68 3.79 -29.55
CA ALA A 40 1.83 2.75 -30.09
C ALA A 40 2.10 2.64 -31.60
N ALA A 41 2.47 1.44 -32.07
CA ALA A 41 2.60 1.18 -33.49
C ALA A 41 1.21 1.39 -34.12
N THR A 42 1.06 2.43 -34.91
CA THR A 42 -0.20 2.76 -35.58
C THR A 42 -0.57 1.63 -36.53
N GLY A 43 -1.61 0.84 -36.18
CA GLY A 43 -2.17 -0.22 -37.00
C GLY A 43 -2.05 -1.66 -36.50
N ALA A 44 -1.32 -1.93 -35.40
CA ALA A 44 -1.32 -3.25 -34.78
C ALA A 44 -2.55 -3.45 -33.90
N GLY A 45 -3.16 -4.64 -33.94
CA GLY A 45 -4.20 -4.99 -32.96
C GLY A 45 -3.67 -5.05 -31.52
N PRO A 46 -4.54 -5.02 -30.50
CA PRO A 46 -4.11 -5.00 -29.07
C PRO A 46 -3.16 -6.15 -28.72
N VAL A 47 -3.40 -7.36 -29.19
CA VAL A 47 -2.56 -8.53 -28.94
C VAL A 47 -1.17 -8.38 -29.60
N ASP A 48 -1.10 -7.85 -30.81
CA ASP A 48 0.18 -7.64 -31.49
C ASP A 48 1.01 -6.56 -30.80
N GLN A 49 0.37 -5.51 -30.32
CA GLN A 49 1.01 -4.48 -29.51
C GLN A 49 1.54 -5.08 -28.19
N GLY A 50 0.72 -5.86 -27.51
CA GLY A 50 1.10 -6.56 -26.27
C GLY A 50 2.30 -7.47 -26.49
N ARG A 51 2.31 -8.23 -27.59
CA ARG A 51 3.43 -9.08 -27.98
C ARG A 51 4.72 -8.30 -28.18
N GLN A 52 4.67 -7.17 -28.87
CA GLN A 52 5.85 -6.32 -29.10
C GLN A 52 6.42 -5.79 -27.78
N LEU A 53 5.55 -5.28 -26.90
CA LEU A 53 5.94 -4.78 -25.59
C LEU A 53 6.52 -5.90 -24.73
N TYR A 54 5.88 -7.06 -24.68
CA TYR A 54 6.35 -8.20 -23.93
C TYR A 54 7.73 -8.70 -24.39
N LEU A 55 7.91 -8.88 -25.68
CA LEU A 55 9.19 -9.36 -26.23
C LEU A 55 10.31 -8.36 -26.01
N ARG A 56 10.03 -7.08 -26.00
CA ARG A 56 11.01 -6.02 -25.75
C ARG A 56 11.43 -5.94 -24.30
N ASP A 57 10.46 -5.98 -23.37
CA ASP A 57 10.67 -5.54 -21.99
C ASP A 57 10.57 -6.68 -20.95
N CYS A 58 9.92 -7.79 -21.27
CA CYS A 58 9.60 -8.87 -20.32
C CYS A 58 10.35 -10.18 -20.63
N ALA A 59 10.52 -10.50 -21.92
CA ALA A 59 11.02 -11.81 -22.37
C ALA A 59 12.45 -12.12 -21.90
N HIS A 60 13.30 -11.12 -21.63
CA HIS A 60 14.66 -11.34 -21.15
C HIS A 60 14.72 -11.92 -19.73
N CYS A 61 13.66 -11.72 -18.93
CA CYS A 61 13.51 -12.33 -17.61
C CYS A 61 12.51 -13.48 -17.61
N HIS A 62 11.37 -13.32 -18.29
CA HIS A 62 10.29 -14.30 -18.24
C HIS A 62 10.30 -15.31 -19.40
N GLY A 63 11.28 -15.22 -20.33
CA GLY A 63 11.30 -16.06 -21.52
C GLY A 63 10.32 -15.58 -22.60
N ALA A 64 10.64 -15.85 -23.86
CA ALA A 64 9.73 -15.49 -24.97
C ALA A 64 8.45 -16.35 -24.98
N ASP A 65 8.51 -17.52 -24.34
CA ASP A 65 7.40 -18.47 -24.14
C ASP A 65 6.75 -18.38 -22.75
N GLY A 66 7.14 -17.40 -21.94
CA GLY A 66 6.60 -17.17 -20.60
C GLY A 66 7.07 -18.16 -19.53
N LYS A 67 7.96 -19.12 -19.86
CA LYS A 67 8.38 -20.19 -18.91
C LYS A 67 9.48 -19.79 -17.93
N GLY A 68 9.80 -18.50 -17.90
CA GLY A 68 10.83 -17.99 -17.00
C GLY A 68 12.25 -18.23 -17.49
N THR A 69 13.20 -17.69 -16.73
CA THR A 69 14.65 -17.88 -16.89
C THR A 69 15.29 -17.87 -15.51
N GLU A 70 16.61 -17.87 -15.41
CA GLU A 70 17.33 -17.64 -14.15
C GLU A 70 17.05 -16.22 -13.56
N ARG A 71 16.54 -15.29 -14.38
CA ARG A 71 16.30 -13.89 -14.01
C ARG A 71 14.87 -13.58 -13.62
N GLY A 72 13.89 -14.42 -13.99
CA GLY A 72 12.49 -14.18 -13.72
C GLY A 72 11.66 -15.47 -13.72
N PRO A 73 10.55 -15.49 -12.95
CA PRO A 73 9.73 -16.68 -12.80
C PRO A 73 8.98 -17.06 -14.07
N ASP A 74 8.55 -18.33 -14.09
CA ASP A 74 7.60 -18.87 -15.06
C ASP A 74 6.22 -18.24 -14.87
N LEU A 75 5.68 -17.60 -15.90
CA LEU A 75 4.37 -16.96 -15.91
C LEU A 75 3.23 -17.92 -16.23
N THR A 76 3.54 -19.12 -16.75
CA THR A 76 2.54 -20.12 -17.15
C THR A 76 1.96 -20.92 -15.99
N VAL A 77 2.50 -20.72 -14.77
CA VAL A 77 2.12 -21.44 -13.55
C VAL A 77 1.80 -20.49 -12.40
N GLY A 78 1.29 -21.03 -11.30
CA GLY A 78 1.00 -20.25 -10.09
C GLY A 78 -0.30 -19.45 -10.19
N THR A 79 -0.28 -18.17 -9.81
CA THR A 79 -1.44 -17.25 -9.81
C THR A 79 -1.22 -16.06 -10.74
N ASN A 80 -0.45 -16.23 -11.80
CA ASN A 80 -0.02 -15.18 -12.73
C ASN A 80 -1.11 -14.76 -13.74
N GLY A 81 -2.37 -14.99 -13.42
CA GLY A 81 -3.52 -14.62 -14.27
C GLY A 81 -3.64 -13.14 -14.57
N PRO A 82 -4.66 -12.77 -15.36
CA PRO A 82 -4.85 -11.39 -15.83
C PRO A 82 -4.80 -10.34 -14.72
N ALA A 83 -5.45 -10.60 -13.56
CA ALA A 83 -5.46 -9.65 -12.45
C ALA A 83 -4.08 -9.41 -11.85
N LEU A 84 -3.22 -10.43 -11.69
CA LEU A 84 -1.87 -10.20 -11.19
C LEU A 84 -1.00 -9.51 -12.22
N THR A 85 -1.15 -9.85 -13.50
CA THR A 85 -0.43 -9.20 -14.59
C THR A 85 -0.76 -7.71 -14.66
N ASP A 86 -2.06 -7.35 -14.61
CA ASP A 86 -2.49 -5.95 -14.57
C ASP A 86 -1.96 -5.25 -13.31
N PHE A 87 -2.15 -5.86 -12.14
CA PHE A 87 -1.70 -5.31 -10.86
C PHE A 87 -0.22 -4.92 -10.86
N VAL A 88 0.67 -5.80 -11.30
CA VAL A 88 2.11 -5.51 -11.25
C VAL A 88 2.53 -4.43 -12.24
N LEU A 89 1.84 -4.31 -13.38
CA LEU A 89 2.09 -3.28 -14.37
C LEU A 89 1.48 -1.93 -13.95
N ARG A 90 0.22 -1.92 -13.52
CA ARG A 90 -0.53 -0.75 -13.06
C ARG A 90 0.11 -0.08 -11.85
N THR A 91 0.67 -0.85 -10.96
CA THR A 91 1.37 -0.35 -9.77
C THR A 91 2.87 -0.15 -9.97
N GLY A 92 3.38 -0.24 -11.21
CA GLY A 92 4.79 -0.06 -11.53
C GLY A 92 5.75 -1.05 -10.86
N ARG A 93 5.22 -2.15 -10.31
CA ARG A 93 6.06 -3.22 -9.74
C ARG A 93 6.84 -3.96 -10.80
N MET A 94 6.31 -4.01 -12.01
CA MET A 94 6.98 -4.46 -13.22
C MET A 94 6.92 -3.37 -14.29
N PRO A 95 7.91 -3.28 -15.16
CA PRO A 95 9.13 -4.07 -15.24
C PRO A 95 10.19 -3.64 -14.21
N VAL A 96 11.14 -4.53 -13.88
CA VAL A 96 12.29 -4.23 -13.02
C VAL A 96 13.58 -4.67 -13.70
N GLU A 97 14.67 -3.98 -13.42
CA GLU A 97 16.00 -4.35 -13.91
C GLU A 97 16.57 -5.55 -13.15
N GLU A 98 16.50 -5.49 -11.82
CA GLU A 98 16.85 -6.56 -10.90
C GLU A 98 15.73 -6.77 -9.89
N PRO A 99 15.24 -8.01 -9.69
CA PRO A 99 14.20 -8.29 -8.72
C PRO A 99 14.68 -7.99 -7.29
N PRO A 100 14.07 -7.04 -6.58
CA PRO A 100 14.38 -6.77 -5.18
C PRO A 100 13.74 -7.84 -4.28
N GLU A 101 14.16 -7.91 -3.01
CA GLU A 101 13.53 -8.79 -2.01
C GLU A 101 12.02 -8.55 -1.86
N GLN A 102 11.59 -7.29 -2.03
CA GLN A 102 10.19 -6.89 -2.02
C GLN A 102 9.89 -5.97 -3.20
N MET A 103 8.94 -6.39 -4.05
CA MET A 103 8.43 -5.59 -5.15
C MET A 103 7.55 -4.45 -4.61
N ARG A 104 8.05 -3.22 -4.69
CA ARG A 104 7.32 -2.02 -4.22
C ARG A 104 6.60 -1.33 -5.38
N ALA A 105 5.49 -0.66 -5.05
CA ALA A 105 4.80 0.21 -6.00
C ALA A 105 5.70 1.37 -6.45
N ARG A 106 5.55 1.76 -7.71
CA ARG A 106 6.24 2.86 -8.37
C ARG A 106 5.31 3.48 -9.40
N GLU A 107 5.75 4.58 -10.01
CA GLU A 107 5.06 5.12 -11.17
C GLU A 107 4.98 4.07 -12.29
N PRO A 108 3.81 3.81 -12.85
CA PRO A 108 3.66 2.89 -13.98
C PRO A 108 4.49 3.33 -15.19
N VAL A 109 5.16 2.37 -15.83
CA VAL A 109 5.95 2.63 -17.04
C VAL A 109 5.06 2.71 -18.29
N TYR A 110 3.93 2.02 -18.26
CA TYR A 110 3.03 1.89 -19.40
C TYR A 110 1.74 2.67 -19.18
N ALA A 111 1.22 3.25 -20.26
CA ALA A 111 -0.14 3.79 -20.28
C ALA A 111 -1.18 2.64 -20.18
N GLU A 112 -2.39 2.94 -19.70
CA GLU A 112 -3.45 1.93 -19.48
C GLU A 112 -3.71 1.04 -20.71
N GLY A 113 -3.77 1.64 -21.91
CA GLY A 113 -3.95 0.87 -23.15
C GLY A 113 -2.80 -0.10 -23.45
N GLN A 114 -1.58 0.23 -23.05
CA GLN A 114 -0.42 -0.65 -23.20
C GLN A 114 -0.44 -1.76 -22.15
N ILE A 115 -0.86 -1.46 -20.92
CA ILE A 115 -1.07 -2.46 -19.87
C ILE A 115 -2.12 -3.46 -20.33
N ALA A 116 -3.29 -2.99 -20.78
CA ALA A 116 -4.35 -3.85 -21.31
C ALA A 116 -3.85 -4.74 -22.48
N ALA A 117 -3.04 -4.18 -23.37
CA ALA A 117 -2.46 -4.94 -24.49
C ALA A 117 -1.50 -6.05 -24.02
N ILE A 118 -0.64 -5.76 -23.02
CA ILE A 118 0.27 -6.77 -22.43
C ILE A 118 -0.53 -7.85 -21.72
N VAL A 119 -1.52 -7.49 -20.91
CA VAL A 119 -2.41 -8.42 -20.21
C VAL A 119 -3.10 -9.36 -21.18
N GLU A 120 -3.67 -8.81 -22.24
CA GLU A 120 -4.36 -9.59 -23.27
C GLU A 120 -3.41 -10.55 -24.01
N TYR A 121 -2.19 -10.10 -24.32
CA TYR A 121 -1.17 -10.98 -24.92
C TYR A 121 -0.79 -12.11 -23.97
N VAL A 122 -0.46 -11.81 -22.69
CA VAL A 122 -0.07 -12.81 -21.70
C VAL A 122 -1.19 -13.81 -21.45
N LYS A 123 -2.43 -13.33 -21.36
CA LYS A 123 -3.63 -14.16 -21.19
C LYS A 123 -3.80 -15.13 -22.35
N ASN A 124 -3.71 -14.67 -23.57
CA ASN A 124 -3.99 -15.47 -24.77
C ASN A 124 -2.83 -16.44 -25.10
N GLU A 125 -1.59 -15.97 -24.98
CA GLU A 125 -0.43 -16.74 -25.38
C GLU A 125 0.00 -17.77 -24.31
N PHE A 126 0.02 -17.37 -23.03
CA PHE A 126 0.51 -18.22 -21.98
C PHE A 126 -0.58 -18.90 -21.15
N GLN A 127 -1.81 -18.40 -21.22
CA GLN A 127 -2.96 -18.92 -20.50
C GLN A 127 -2.68 -19.17 -18.98
N PRO A 128 -2.08 -18.20 -18.29
CA PRO A 128 -1.65 -18.40 -16.91
C PRO A 128 -2.86 -18.65 -16.00
N PRO A 129 -2.76 -19.56 -15.04
CA PRO A 129 -3.82 -19.73 -14.05
C PRO A 129 -3.89 -18.52 -13.13
N GLY A 130 -5.08 -18.19 -12.67
CA GLY A 130 -5.30 -17.07 -11.74
C GLY A 130 -6.62 -16.36 -12.00
N PRO A 131 -6.96 -15.38 -11.15
CA PRO A 131 -8.20 -14.64 -11.29
C PRO A 131 -8.18 -13.71 -12.51
N GLU A 132 -9.37 -13.53 -13.09
CA GLU A 132 -9.64 -12.44 -14.02
C GLU A 132 -9.60 -11.10 -13.28
N ILE A 133 -9.43 -10.01 -14.03
CA ILE A 133 -9.49 -8.65 -13.48
C ILE A 133 -10.88 -8.46 -12.86
N PRO A 134 -10.97 -8.11 -11.56
CA PRO A 134 -12.25 -7.98 -10.89
C PRO A 134 -13.03 -6.79 -11.43
N HIS A 135 -14.34 -6.97 -11.59
CA HIS A 135 -15.22 -5.85 -11.89
C HIS A 135 -15.64 -5.18 -10.59
N ILE A 136 -15.39 -3.89 -10.45
CA ILE A 136 -15.69 -3.12 -9.24
C ILE A 136 -16.49 -1.86 -9.54
N ASP A 137 -17.35 -1.48 -8.60
CA ASP A 137 -18.10 -0.22 -8.60
C ASP A 137 -18.10 0.37 -7.17
N PRO A 138 -16.98 1.00 -6.75
CA PRO A 138 -16.85 1.52 -5.39
C PRO A 138 -17.90 2.56 -5.00
N GLY A 139 -18.47 3.26 -6.00
CA GLY A 139 -19.50 4.28 -5.77
C GLY A 139 -20.81 3.71 -5.20
N HIS A 140 -21.03 2.40 -5.34
CA HIS A 140 -22.20 1.69 -4.82
C HIS A 140 -21.85 0.72 -3.68
N GLY A 141 -20.61 0.72 -3.19
CA GLY A 141 -20.18 -0.13 -2.07
C GLY A 141 -20.75 0.33 -0.73
N ASP A 142 -21.21 -0.61 0.11
CA ASP A 142 -21.64 -0.32 1.48
C ASP A 142 -20.42 -0.08 2.37
N LEU A 143 -20.26 1.15 2.86
CA LEU A 143 -19.12 1.54 3.70
C LEU A 143 -19.09 0.81 5.05
N ALA A 144 -20.24 0.48 5.64
CA ALA A 144 -20.29 -0.22 6.92
C ALA A 144 -19.85 -1.68 6.77
N GLU A 145 -20.30 -2.36 5.71
CA GLU A 145 -19.83 -3.69 5.36
C GLU A 145 -18.34 -3.67 4.99
N GLY A 146 -17.91 -2.68 4.20
CA GLY A 146 -16.50 -2.50 3.83
C GLY A 146 -15.60 -2.30 5.05
N GLN A 147 -16.04 -1.51 6.03
CA GLN A 147 -15.34 -1.34 7.31
C GLN A 147 -15.23 -2.66 8.08
N GLN A 148 -16.29 -3.44 8.13
CA GLN A 148 -16.28 -4.72 8.82
C GLN A 148 -15.29 -5.68 8.15
N VAL A 149 -15.37 -5.87 6.83
CA VAL A 149 -14.45 -6.72 6.06
C VAL A 149 -13.00 -6.27 6.24
N TYR A 150 -12.77 -4.94 6.21
CA TYR A 150 -11.44 -4.37 6.43
C TYR A 150 -10.90 -4.69 7.82
N ALA A 151 -11.71 -4.48 8.85
CA ALA A 151 -11.33 -4.75 10.24
C ALA A 151 -10.99 -6.23 10.49
N GLU A 152 -11.73 -7.14 9.87
CA GLU A 152 -11.56 -8.58 10.02
C GLU A 152 -10.33 -9.13 9.26
N HIS A 153 -10.04 -8.60 8.07
CA HIS A 153 -9.08 -9.21 7.16
C HIS A 153 -7.85 -8.36 6.83
N CYS A 154 -7.91 -7.04 6.98
CA CYS A 154 -6.90 -6.13 6.46
C CYS A 154 -6.18 -5.32 7.53
N ALA A 155 -6.91 -4.82 8.53
CA ALA A 155 -6.43 -3.87 9.52
C ALA A 155 -5.21 -4.37 10.32
N ALA A 156 -5.11 -5.68 10.56
CA ALA A 156 -3.97 -6.26 11.28
C ALA A 156 -2.62 -6.02 10.60
N CYS A 157 -2.60 -5.91 9.27
CA CYS A 157 -1.39 -5.64 8.48
C CYS A 157 -1.35 -4.18 7.99
N HIS A 158 -2.47 -3.66 7.49
CA HIS A 158 -2.54 -2.34 6.86
C HIS A 158 -2.84 -1.20 7.83
N ALA A 159 -2.88 -1.46 9.14
CA ALA A 159 -3.37 -0.56 10.18
C ALA A 159 -4.87 -0.22 10.04
N THR A 160 -5.50 0.28 11.10
CA THR A 160 -6.93 0.62 11.07
C THR A 160 -7.26 1.82 10.18
N THR A 161 -6.27 2.64 9.87
CA THR A 161 -6.38 3.84 9.05
C THR A 161 -5.84 3.69 7.64
N GLY A 162 -5.39 2.49 7.27
CA GLY A 162 -4.89 2.25 5.91
C GLY A 162 -3.50 2.82 5.59
N ILE A 163 -2.79 3.36 6.58
CA ILE A 163 -1.46 3.96 6.36
C ILE A 163 -0.33 2.94 6.16
N GLY A 164 -0.66 1.65 6.24
CA GLY A 164 0.35 0.60 6.13
C GLY A 164 1.26 0.50 7.34
N GLY A 165 2.48 0.05 7.13
CA GLY A 165 3.47 -0.10 8.20
C GLY A 165 4.58 -1.07 7.88
N ALA A 166 5.27 -1.54 8.91
CA ALA A 166 6.30 -2.58 8.80
C ALA A 166 5.88 -3.83 9.57
N LEU A 167 6.05 -4.98 8.94
CA LEU A 167 5.74 -6.27 9.53
C LEU A 167 6.98 -7.17 9.49
N LEU A 168 7.22 -7.90 10.59
CA LEU A 168 8.22 -8.96 10.61
C LEU A 168 7.56 -10.28 10.21
N VAL A 169 8.01 -10.82 9.09
CA VAL A 169 7.55 -12.14 8.61
C VAL A 169 8.54 -13.20 9.05
N HIS A 170 8.06 -14.15 9.84
CA HIS A 170 8.86 -15.29 10.25
C HIS A 170 9.24 -16.17 9.05
N PRO A 171 10.42 -16.79 9.09
CA PRO A 171 10.86 -17.65 8.00
C PRO A 171 9.89 -18.80 7.78
N ARG A 172 9.60 -19.09 6.52
CA ARG A 172 8.89 -20.32 6.13
C ARG A 172 9.82 -21.52 6.31
N GLN A 173 9.23 -22.72 6.29
CA GLN A 173 10.01 -23.95 6.40
C GLN A 173 11.09 -24.00 5.32
N GLY A 174 12.37 -24.04 5.71
CA GLY A 174 13.52 -23.96 4.80
C GLY A 174 14.19 -22.58 4.69
N GLU A 175 13.58 -21.51 5.19
CA GLU A 175 14.19 -20.19 5.26
C GLU A 175 14.87 -19.97 6.62
N SER A 176 16.04 -19.32 6.65
CA SER A 176 16.81 -19.12 7.88
C SER A 176 16.65 -17.75 8.53
N LYS A 177 15.97 -16.79 7.89
CA LYS A 177 15.93 -15.40 8.35
C LYS A 177 14.50 -14.85 8.40
N THR A 178 14.19 -14.17 9.50
CA THR A 178 13.04 -13.26 9.58
C THR A 178 13.26 -12.08 8.65
N ARG A 179 12.27 -11.73 7.84
CA ARG A 179 12.32 -10.60 6.92
C ARG A 179 11.41 -9.49 7.39
N GLY A 180 11.90 -8.25 7.34
CA GLY A 180 11.05 -7.08 7.45
C GLY A 180 10.40 -6.81 6.10
N ILE A 181 9.08 -6.69 6.07
CA ILE A 181 8.33 -6.25 4.89
C ILE A 181 7.65 -4.93 5.18
N VAL A 182 7.52 -4.11 4.15
CA VAL A 182 6.76 -2.87 4.21
C VAL A 182 5.37 -3.16 3.67
N ILE A 183 4.36 -2.89 4.48
CA ILE A 183 2.97 -2.96 4.09
C ILE A 183 2.61 -1.61 3.48
N PRO A 184 2.14 -1.54 2.23
CA PRO A 184 1.81 -0.27 1.59
C PRO A 184 0.62 0.41 2.25
N ASP A 185 0.61 1.74 2.18
CA ASP A 185 -0.58 2.57 2.42
C ASP A 185 -1.55 2.47 1.23
N PHE A 186 -2.76 3.00 1.43
CA PHE A 186 -3.77 3.08 0.35
C PHE A 186 -3.78 4.44 -0.35
N GLU A 187 -3.09 5.45 0.16
CA GLU A 187 -3.16 6.82 -0.36
C GLU A 187 -2.82 6.90 -1.85
N HIS A 188 -1.85 6.10 -2.29
CA HIS A 188 -1.36 6.08 -3.67
C HIS A 188 -1.86 4.88 -4.50
N SER A 189 -2.77 4.06 -3.95
CA SER A 189 -3.31 2.90 -4.63
C SER A 189 -4.63 3.25 -5.32
N ASP A 190 -4.84 2.86 -6.57
CA ASP A 190 -6.15 2.97 -7.19
C ASP A 190 -7.09 1.84 -6.74
N ALA A 191 -8.40 2.04 -6.92
CA ALA A 191 -9.44 1.11 -6.50
C ALA A 191 -9.29 -0.27 -7.13
N LEU A 192 -8.92 -0.33 -8.42
CA LEU A 192 -8.73 -1.58 -9.14
C LEU A 192 -7.51 -2.33 -8.61
N ALA A 193 -6.39 -1.64 -8.37
CA ALA A 193 -5.20 -2.26 -7.79
C ALA A 193 -5.47 -2.86 -6.40
N VAL A 194 -6.32 -2.24 -5.58
CA VAL A 194 -6.75 -2.81 -4.29
C VAL A 194 -7.54 -4.09 -4.51
N ALA A 195 -8.51 -4.09 -5.41
CA ALA A 195 -9.33 -5.26 -5.73
C ALA A 195 -8.48 -6.43 -6.26
N GLU A 196 -7.57 -6.15 -7.17
CA GLU A 196 -6.62 -7.12 -7.72
C GLU A 196 -5.69 -7.69 -6.64
N ALA A 197 -5.16 -6.84 -5.76
CA ALA A 197 -4.33 -7.29 -4.65
C ALA A 197 -5.08 -8.25 -3.73
N VAL A 198 -6.35 -7.98 -3.42
CA VAL A 198 -7.21 -8.87 -2.62
C VAL A 198 -7.38 -10.23 -3.31
N ARG A 199 -7.63 -10.26 -4.62
CA ARG A 199 -7.85 -11.49 -5.39
C ARG A 199 -6.58 -12.28 -5.68
N THR A 200 -5.42 -11.62 -5.76
CA THR A 200 -4.16 -12.26 -6.17
C THR A 200 -3.18 -12.51 -5.03
N GLY A 201 -3.26 -11.75 -3.94
CA GLY A 201 -2.37 -11.88 -2.78
C GLY A 201 -0.90 -11.63 -3.09
N PRO A 202 -0.52 -10.43 -3.57
CA PRO A 202 0.86 -10.17 -3.99
C PRO A 202 1.87 -10.29 -2.85
N GLY A 203 2.97 -10.98 -3.09
CA GLY A 203 4.06 -11.12 -2.13
C GLY A 203 3.69 -11.92 -0.89
N SER A 204 3.59 -11.27 0.26
CA SER A 204 3.20 -11.89 1.54
C SER A 204 1.73 -11.68 1.90
N MET A 205 0.98 -10.97 1.09
CA MET A 205 -0.46 -10.79 1.29
C MET A 205 -1.20 -12.12 1.03
N PRO A 206 -2.16 -12.51 1.88
CA PRO A 206 -3.02 -13.66 1.60
C PRO A 206 -3.90 -13.44 0.37
N VAL A 207 -4.23 -14.52 -0.31
CA VAL A 207 -5.24 -14.52 -1.39
C VAL A 207 -6.64 -14.62 -0.77
N PHE A 208 -7.50 -13.68 -1.09
CA PHE A 208 -8.91 -13.70 -0.69
C PHE A 208 -9.79 -13.96 -1.92
N GLY A 209 -10.07 -15.23 -2.19
CA GLY A 209 -10.99 -15.62 -3.26
C GLY A 209 -12.45 -15.32 -2.94
N PRO A 210 -13.39 -15.50 -3.91
CA PRO A 210 -14.82 -15.15 -3.75
C PRO A 210 -15.54 -15.89 -2.61
N ARG A 211 -14.98 -17.01 -2.13
CA ARG A 211 -15.53 -17.73 -0.96
C ARG A 211 -15.14 -17.10 0.38
N ALA A 212 -14.05 -16.36 0.43
CA ALA A 212 -13.60 -15.67 1.64
C ALA A 212 -14.14 -14.24 1.70
N ILE A 213 -14.11 -13.54 0.58
CA ILE A 213 -14.67 -12.19 0.40
C ILE A 213 -15.45 -12.24 -0.92
N SER A 214 -16.78 -12.14 -0.86
CA SER A 214 -17.63 -12.15 -2.06
C SER A 214 -17.33 -10.97 -2.99
N ASP A 215 -17.91 -10.92 -4.18
CA ASP A 215 -17.70 -9.78 -5.07
C ASP A 215 -18.40 -8.51 -4.55
N GLU A 216 -19.53 -8.65 -3.88
CA GLU A 216 -20.22 -7.57 -3.17
C GLU A 216 -19.38 -7.04 -2.01
N GLN A 217 -18.82 -7.93 -1.21
CA GLN A 217 -17.90 -7.58 -0.11
C GLN A 217 -16.61 -6.95 -0.61
N LEU A 218 -16.07 -7.41 -1.75
CA LEU A 218 -14.91 -6.79 -2.39
C LEU A 218 -15.24 -5.35 -2.80
N ASN A 219 -16.40 -5.13 -3.38
CA ASN A 219 -16.84 -3.81 -3.78
C ASN A 219 -17.01 -2.86 -2.58
N ALA A 220 -17.63 -3.34 -1.50
CA ALA A 220 -17.75 -2.64 -0.23
C ALA A 220 -16.37 -2.33 0.40
N LEU A 221 -15.47 -3.31 0.41
CA LEU A 221 -14.10 -3.16 0.90
C LEU A 221 -13.34 -2.09 0.12
N VAL A 222 -13.42 -2.10 -1.21
CA VAL A 222 -12.76 -1.08 -2.05
C VAL A 222 -13.36 0.30 -1.78
N ALA A 223 -14.69 0.42 -1.68
CA ALA A 223 -15.32 1.67 -1.29
C ALA A 223 -14.80 2.20 0.06
N TYR A 224 -14.62 1.32 1.04
CA TYR A 224 -14.07 1.69 2.34
C TYR A 224 -12.58 2.08 2.26
N THR A 225 -11.76 1.43 1.44
CA THR A 225 -10.36 1.84 1.25
C THR A 225 -10.24 3.19 0.55
N GLU A 226 -11.16 3.53 -0.37
CA GLU A 226 -11.24 4.86 -0.95
C GLU A 226 -11.64 5.91 0.10
N TYR A 227 -12.62 5.60 0.97
CA TYR A 227 -12.98 6.46 2.10
C TYR A 227 -11.79 6.71 3.05
N LEU A 228 -10.93 5.71 3.29
CA LEU A 228 -9.77 5.87 4.18
C LEU A 228 -8.73 6.87 3.68
N LYS A 229 -8.71 7.19 2.38
CA LYS A 229 -7.79 8.20 1.80
C LYS A 229 -8.14 9.61 2.24
N ASP A 230 -9.43 9.92 2.31
CA ASP A 230 -9.94 11.21 2.75
C ASP A 230 -11.20 11.04 3.63
N PRO A 231 -11.06 10.47 4.84
CA PRO A 231 -12.19 10.24 5.72
C PRO A 231 -12.73 11.55 6.29
N VAL A 232 -14.03 11.58 6.51
CA VAL A 232 -14.69 12.70 7.18
C VAL A 232 -14.26 12.76 8.64
N ASP A 233 -13.59 13.84 9.04
CA ASP A 233 -13.27 14.13 10.42
C ASP A 233 -14.37 14.99 11.03
N GLU A 234 -15.20 14.45 11.91
CA GLU A 234 -16.29 15.15 12.58
C GLU A 234 -15.82 16.05 13.75
N GLY A 235 -14.58 16.44 13.74
CA GLY A 235 -13.94 17.31 14.73
C GLY A 235 -12.62 16.74 15.24
N GLY A 236 -11.82 17.62 15.85
CA GLY A 236 -10.49 17.28 16.34
C GLY A 236 -9.37 17.57 15.33
N ALA A 237 -8.14 17.21 15.68
CA ALA A 237 -6.98 17.30 14.83
C ALA A 237 -6.55 15.87 14.45
N PRO A 238 -6.62 15.50 13.18
CA PRO A 238 -6.20 14.18 12.73
C PRO A 238 -4.67 14.08 12.75
N ILE A 239 -4.05 13.78 13.87
CA ILE A 239 -2.59 13.70 14.07
C ILE A 239 -1.99 12.62 13.14
N GLY A 240 -1.93 12.89 11.85
CA GLY A 240 -1.43 11.99 10.80
C GLY A 240 -2.18 10.66 10.69
N ARG A 241 -3.31 10.50 11.38
CA ARG A 241 -4.12 9.25 11.38
C ARG A 241 -3.31 7.99 11.66
N VAL A 242 -2.27 8.12 12.51
CA VAL A 242 -1.33 7.03 12.84
C VAL A 242 -1.99 5.95 13.69
N GLY A 243 -3.17 6.24 14.22
CA GLY A 243 -3.98 5.31 15.00
C GLY A 243 -4.07 5.63 16.49
N PRO A 244 -4.95 4.91 17.22
CA PRO A 244 -5.39 5.27 18.56
C PRO A 244 -4.29 5.28 19.61
N VAL A 245 -3.19 4.54 19.43
CA VAL A 245 -2.07 4.48 20.39
C VAL A 245 -1.32 5.81 20.45
N VAL A 246 -0.98 6.38 19.26
CA VAL A 246 -0.25 7.66 19.19
C VAL A 246 -1.17 8.80 19.59
N GLU A 247 -2.39 8.81 19.09
CA GLU A 247 -3.41 9.81 19.42
C GLU A 247 -3.74 9.79 20.91
N GLY A 248 -3.93 8.61 21.49
CA GLY A 248 -4.11 8.42 22.92
C GLY A 248 -2.91 8.88 23.74
N ALA A 249 -1.69 8.56 23.30
CA ALA A 249 -0.47 9.01 24.00
C ALA A 249 -0.37 10.55 24.04
N VAL A 250 -0.66 11.23 22.94
CA VAL A 250 -0.69 12.71 22.91
C VAL A 250 -1.77 13.24 23.84
N GLY A 251 -3.01 12.70 23.80
CA GLY A 251 -4.09 13.07 24.70
C GLY A 251 -3.73 12.91 26.18
N TRP A 252 -3.11 11.80 26.55
CA TRP A 252 -2.66 11.55 27.90
C TRP A 252 -1.55 12.49 28.33
N LEU A 253 -0.49 12.66 27.54
CA LEU A 253 0.63 13.54 27.91
C LEU A 253 0.21 15.00 28.04
N VAL A 254 -0.58 15.50 27.08
CA VAL A 254 -1.08 16.87 27.11
C VAL A 254 -2.13 17.04 28.22
N GLY A 255 -3.11 16.13 28.29
CA GLY A 255 -4.18 16.20 29.28
C GLY A 255 -3.68 16.11 30.72
N LEU A 256 -2.82 15.11 31.03
CA LEU A 256 -2.22 14.99 32.35
C LEU A 256 -1.26 16.13 32.67
N GLY A 257 -0.49 16.60 31.68
CA GLY A 257 0.42 17.73 31.84
C GLY A 257 -0.33 19.00 32.22
N VAL A 258 -1.42 19.32 31.53
CA VAL A 258 -2.30 20.45 31.86
C VAL A 258 -2.92 20.28 33.25
N LEU A 259 -3.43 19.09 33.56
CA LEU A 259 -4.00 18.78 34.86
C LEU A 259 -2.98 18.98 36.00
N MET A 260 -1.76 18.47 35.85
CA MET A 260 -0.68 18.65 36.83
C MET A 260 -0.31 20.12 37.02
N LEU A 261 -0.24 20.91 35.94
CA LEU A 261 0.01 22.35 36.02
C LEU A 261 -1.12 23.07 36.77
N PHE A 262 -2.37 22.68 36.49
CA PHE A 262 -3.53 23.23 37.19
C PHE A 262 -3.52 22.90 38.69
N ILE A 263 -3.29 21.64 39.05
CA ILE A 263 -3.19 21.20 40.43
C ILE A 263 -2.06 21.94 41.19
N ARG A 264 -0.91 22.07 40.53
CA ARG A 264 0.22 22.84 41.10
C ARG A 264 -0.15 24.31 41.29
N TRP A 265 -0.83 24.93 40.34
CA TRP A 265 -1.27 26.31 40.45
C TRP A 265 -2.27 26.52 41.58
N VAL A 266 -3.26 25.63 41.74
CA VAL A 266 -4.21 25.64 42.84
C VAL A 266 -3.50 25.42 44.17
N GLY A 267 -2.58 24.47 44.25
CA GLY A 267 -1.82 24.18 45.47
C GLY A 267 -0.93 25.35 45.95
N THR A 268 -0.32 26.09 45.00
CA THR A 268 0.48 27.28 45.35
C THR A 268 -0.39 28.42 45.89
N LYS A 269 -1.62 28.55 45.38
CA LYS A 269 -2.58 29.56 45.88
C LYS A 269 -3.13 29.22 47.28
N ALA A 270 -3.34 27.93 47.53
CA ALA A 270 -3.80 27.47 48.86
C ALA A 270 -2.74 27.64 49.98
N GLY A 271 -1.44 27.61 49.62
CA GLY A 271 -0.32 27.80 50.57
C GLY A 271 0.00 29.28 50.88
N GLU A 272 -0.61 30.24 50.20
CA GLU A 272 -0.41 31.68 50.43
C GLU A 272 -1.51 32.32 51.34
N GLN A 273 -2.38 31.53 51.95
CA GLN A 273 -3.34 32.05 52.90
C GLN A 273 -2.65 32.25 54.27
N PRO A 274 -2.74 33.47 54.88
CA PRO A 274 -2.10 33.80 56.16
C PRO A 274 -2.72 33.08 57.34
#